data_2577d29871422103561eda082c142de2
#
_entry.id   2577d29871422103561eda082c142de2
#
_cell.length_a   1.000
_cell.length_b   1.000
_cell.length_c   1.000
_cell.angle_alpha   90.00
_cell.angle_beta   90.00
_cell.angle_gamma   90.00
#
_symmetry.space_group_name_H-M   'P 1'
#
loop_
_entity.id
_entity.type
_entity.pdbx_description
1 polymer ?
#
loop_
_entity_poly.entity_id
_entity_poly.type
_entity_poly.pdbx_seq_one_letter_code
_entity_poly.pdbx_strand_id
1 'polypeptide(L)'
;MNAKQMREKRGALVEQMQGMVAAAKAEDRNLSNEENVKFDSISNEVDELRSAAARIERSEELKKEMASNVEVRNAAPVKKVEARDAFNSYLRKGFNNLNAEERNAISELRGTDTQITTTDGLGGFLVPELWASEISATELFKSDIEKVATIIQTQGGNKFNLPANNDTAVVAAILGEGTAESVSDMTFTNVEFDPYTYSSKIVKVSRQLVQDNAFDLGSFVAGQLANRLNRGINAHLTTGDNSGKPQGVVTGSTLGKTAASATAVTIAELLDLMYSVDVSYRNAAGAAFMMNSATFAAITKLGFGSSNDFPVVIPSMEAGAPDLLFGKPVYVNEDMAGIATGEKSVIFGDMKQYYIHQAGGVQLLRLEERYADELSVGYLAYKRIDGNVVQGSAIKHLIQA
;
A
#
# COMPACT_ATOMS: atom_id res chain seq x y z
N MET A 1 -47.60 16.09 13.08
CA MET A 1 -48.60 16.69 12.15
C MET A 1 -47.84 17.58 11.18
N ASN A 2 -48.23 17.58 9.90
CA ASN A 2 -47.66 18.48 8.88
C ASN A 2 -48.28 19.86 8.97
N ALA A 3 -47.61 20.93 8.52
CA ALA A 3 -48.12 22.29 8.53
C ALA A 3 -49.50 22.41 7.88
N LYS A 4 -49.80 21.65 6.80
CA LYS A 4 -51.11 21.59 6.14
C LYS A 4 -52.18 21.05 7.09
N GLN A 5 -51.95 19.96 7.79
CA GLN A 5 -52.89 19.34 8.72
C GLN A 5 -53.15 20.27 9.94
N MET A 6 -52.13 21.02 10.39
CA MET A 6 -52.32 22.01 11.47
C MET A 6 -53.18 23.19 11.04
N ARG A 7 -53.06 23.64 9.78
CA ARG A 7 -53.90 24.66 9.21
C ARG A 7 -55.37 24.22 9.05
N GLU A 8 -55.60 22.95 8.60
CA GLU A 8 -56.93 22.36 8.47
C GLU A 8 -57.60 22.24 9.84
N LYS A 9 -56.87 21.74 10.86
CA LYS A 9 -57.40 21.63 12.22
C LYS A 9 -57.72 23.03 12.81
N ARG A 10 -56.84 24.01 12.57
CA ARG A 10 -57.09 25.39 12.96
C ARG A 10 -58.35 25.97 12.33
N GLY A 11 -58.57 25.70 11.03
CA GLY A 11 -59.79 26.13 10.30
C GLY A 11 -61.05 25.57 10.97
N ALA A 12 -61.09 24.29 11.29
CA ALA A 12 -62.24 23.65 11.95
C ALA A 12 -62.49 24.21 13.36
N LEU A 13 -61.44 24.54 14.12
CA LEU A 13 -61.59 25.15 15.43
C LEU A 13 -62.12 26.61 15.35
N VAL A 14 -61.66 27.36 14.34
CA VAL A 14 -62.20 28.74 14.10
C VAL A 14 -63.66 28.69 13.69
N GLU A 15 -64.07 27.73 12.87
CA GLU A 15 -65.51 27.52 12.53
C GLU A 15 -66.36 27.20 13.77
N GLN A 16 -65.84 26.39 14.71
CA GLN A 16 -66.50 26.14 15.98
C GLN A 16 -66.66 27.41 16.85
N MET A 17 -65.62 28.24 16.90
CA MET A 17 -65.68 29.52 17.61
C MET A 17 -66.72 30.44 16.99
N GLN A 18 -66.76 30.54 15.65
CA GLN A 18 -67.72 31.32 14.93
C GLN A 18 -69.14 30.79 15.14
N GLY A 19 -69.33 29.49 15.16
CA GLY A 19 -70.60 28.85 15.46
C GLY A 19 -71.16 29.18 16.83
N MET A 20 -70.28 29.19 17.86
CA MET A 20 -70.69 29.59 19.23
C MET A 20 -71.09 31.05 19.32
N VAL A 21 -70.34 31.93 18.65
CA VAL A 21 -70.68 33.37 18.63
C VAL A 21 -71.98 33.63 17.84
N ALA A 22 -72.19 32.89 16.72
CA ALA A 22 -73.40 33.01 15.92
C ALA A 22 -74.66 32.55 16.67
N ALA A 23 -74.52 31.43 17.43
CA ALA A 23 -75.62 30.92 18.27
C ALA A 23 -76.02 31.88 19.36
N ALA A 24 -75.03 32.47 20.08
CA ALA A 24 -75.27 33.46 21.11
C ALA A 24 -75.93 34.74 20.55
N LYS A 25 -75.52 35.15 19.36
CA LYS A 25 -76.07 36.28 18.63
C LYS A 25 -77.47 36.04 18.14
N ALA A 26 -77.84 34.86 17.72
CA ALA A 26 -79.20 34.50 17.28
C ALA A 26 -80.18 34.46 18.42
N GLU A 27 -79.75 34.24 19.68
CA GLU A 27 -80.53 34.27 20.89
C GLU A 27 -80.51 35.63 21.61
N ASP A 28 -79.88 36.63 20.96
CA ASP A 28 -79.71 38.02 21.49
C ASP A 28 -79.16 38.07 22.93
N ARG A 29 -78.22 37.15 23.28
CA ARG A 29 -77.55 37.01 24.58
C ARG A 29 -76.05 37.06 24.46
N ASN A 30 -75.43 37.44 25.55
CA ASN A 30 -73.96 37.21 25.65
C ASN A 30 -73.59 35.73 25.89
N LEU A 31 -72.39 35.36 25.57
CA LEU A 31 -71.83 34.01 25.84
C LEU A 31 -71.91 33.69 27.34
N SER A 32 -72.38 32.53 27.70
CA SER A 32 -72.40 32.06 29.10
C SER A 32 -71.01 31.84 29.62
N ASN A 33 -70.86 31.74 30.94
CA ASN A 33 -69.54 31.49 31.56
C ASN A 33 -68.93 30.18 31.05
N GLU A 34 -69.71 29.15 30.79
CA GLU A 34 -69.21 27.87 30.26
C GLU A 34 -68.76 27.96 28.79
N GLU A 35 -69.50 28.76 28.00
CA GLU A 35 -69.17 29.04 26.61
C GLU A 35 -67.89 29.90 26.48
N ASN A 36 -67.71 30.88 27.36
CA ASN A 36 -66.51 31.69 27.44
C ASN A 36 -65.25 30.82 27.75
N VAL A 37 -65.34 29.91 28.72
CA VAL A 37 -64.25 29.01 29.03
C VAL A 37 -63.87 28.10 27.85
N LYS A 38 -64.90 27.61 27.13
CA LYS A 38 -64.67 26.81 25.92
C LYS A 38 -64.07 27.63 24.78
N PHE A 39 -64.56 28.86 24.60
CA PHE A 39 -64.04 29.77 23.60
C PHE A 39 -62.56 30.11 23.86
N ASP A 40 -62.20 30.43 25.11
CA ASP A 40 -60.83 30.71 25.48
C ASP A 40 -59.91 29.50 25.32
N SER A 41 -60.41 28.29 25.64
CA SER A 41 -59.62 27.07 25.44
C SER A 41 -59.36 26.81 23.96
N ILE A 42 -60.35 26.98 23.08
CA ILE A 42 -60.21 26.82 21.64
C ILE A 42 -59.32 27.94 21.05
N SER A 43 -59.42 29.18 21.56
CA SER A 43 -58.57 30.28 21.13
C SER A 43 -57.08 29.99 21.42
N ASN A 44 -56.79 29.49 22.61
CA ASN A 44 -55.40 29.09 22.96
C ASN A 44 -54.90 27.95 22.04
N GLU A 45 -55.70 26.93 21.73
CA GLU A 45 -55.33 25.84 20.82
C GLU A 45 -55.08 26.35 19.39
N VAL A 46 -55.88 27.32 18.90
CA VAL A 46 -55.70 28.00 17.62
C VAL A 46 -54.35 28.74 17.56
N ASP A 47 -53.98 29.47 18.63
CA ASP A 47 -52.72 30.21 18.70
C ASP A 47 -51.49 29.26 18.80
N GLU A 48 -51.60 28.15 19.53
CA GLU A 48 -50.59 27.11 19.57
C GLU A 48 -50.38 26.49 18.19
N LEU A 49 -51.44 26.07 17.50
CA LEU A 49 -51.36 25.52 16.16
C LEU A 49 -50.80 26.50 15.12
N ARG A 50 -51.11 27.80 15.28
CA ARG A 50 -50.53 28.89 14.45
C ARG A 50 -49.04 28.98 14.63
N SER A 51 -48.58 29.00 15.88
CA SER A 51 -47.16 29.13 16.22
C SER A 51 -46.36 27.90 15.80
N ALA A 52 -46.94 26.70 15.95
CA ALA A 52 -46.32 25.43 15.52
C ALA A 52 -46.21 25.34 13.99
N ALA A 53 -47.28 25.72 13.25
CA ALA A 53 -47.23 25.75 11.80
C ALA A 53 -46.16 26.71 11.25
N ALA A 54 -46.05 27.91 11.81
CA ALA A 54 -45.05 28.91 11.43
C ALA A 54 -43.61 28.43 11.68
N ARG A 55 -43.37 27.68 12.76
CA ARG A 55 -42.04 27.11 13.05
C ARG A 55 -41.65 26.05 12.01
N ILE A 56 -42.59 25.20 11.60
CA ILE A 56 -42.34 24.17 10.59
C ILE A 56 -42.03 24.82 9.23
N GLU A 57 -42.84 25.79 8.81
CA GLU A 57 -42.63 26.52 7.55
C GLU A 57 -41.27 27.22 7.52
N ARG A 58 -40.90 27.90 8.59
CA ARG A 58 -39.58 28.54 8.69
C ARG A 58 -38.43 27.54 8.64
N SER A 59 -38.61 26.34 9.23
CA SER A 59 -37.60 25.30 9.15
C SER A 59 -37.46 24.73 7.74
N GLU A 60 -38.56 24.65 6.99
CA GLU A 60 -38.56 24.21 5.58
C GLU A 60 -37.95 25.28 4.65
N GLU A 61 -38.21 26.56 4.90
CA GLU A 61 -37.55 27.64 4.18
C GLU A 61 -36.04 27.67 4.42
N LEU A 62 -35.59 27.54 5.67
CA LEU A 62 -34.17 27.43 5.98
C LEU A 62 -33.51 26.24 5.34
N LYS A 63 -34.21 25.09 5.26
CA LYS A 63 -33.69 23.91 4.53
C LYS A 63 -33.58 24.18 3.02
N LYS A 64 -34.52 24.87 2.41
CA LYS A 64 -34.47 25.29 1.02
C LYS A 64 -33.34 26.29 0.75
N GLU A 65 -33.16 27.27 1.63
CA GLU A 65 -32.02 28.21 1.54
C GLU A 65 -30.68 27.50 1.71
N MET A 66 -30.56 26.53 2.62
CA MET A 66 -29.36 25.71 2.73
C MET A 66 -29.13 24.86 1.48
N ALA A 67 -30.14 24.25 0.91
CA ALA A 67 -30.04 23.47 -0.32
C ALA A 67 -29.66 24.35 -1.53
N SER A 68 -30.24 25.55 -1.67
CA SER A 68 -29.86 26.49 -2.73
C SER A 68 -28.43 27.01 -2.60
N ASN A 69 -27.96 27.25 -1.37
CA ASN A 69 -26.57 27.62 -1.11
C ASN A 69 -25.58 26.47 -1.39
N VAL A 70 -26.00 25.22 -1.25
CA VAL A 70 -25.20 24.04 -1.64
C VAL A 70 -25.18 23.90 -3.17
N GLU A 71 -26.28 24.15 -3.87
CA GLU A 71 -26.30 24.13 -5.34
C GLU A 71 -25.46 25.25 -5.96
N VAL A 72 -25.44 26.45 -5.38
CA VAL A 72 -24.58 27.56 -5.84
C VAL A 72 -23.09 27.27 -5.61
N ARG A 73 -22.74 26.46 -4.60
CA ARG A 73 -21.36 25.99 -4.43
C ARG A 73 -20.97 24.88 -5.43
N ASN A 74 -21.93 24.15 -5.98
CA ASN A 74 -21.69 23.11 -6.97
C ASN A 74 -21.81 23.58 -8.44
N ALA A 75 -22.11 24.85 -8.69
CA ALA A 75 -22.43 25.39 -10.00
C ALA A 75 -21.27 26.08 -10.74
N ALA A 76 -20.01 25.83 -10.35
CA ALA A 76 -18.88 26.00 -11.27
C ALA A 76 -18.17 24.63 -11.37
N PRO A 77 -17.93 24.05 -12.55
CA PRO A 77 -16.94 23.03 -12.68
C PRO A 77 -15.60 23.68 -12.40
N VAL A 78 -15.19 23.76 -11.12
CA VAL A 78 -13.80 23.95 -10.78
C VAL A 78 -13.09 22.82 -11.52
N LYS A 79 -12.30 23.17 -12.54
CA LYS A 79 -11.37 22.23 -13.18
C LYS A 79 -10.63 21.61 -12.01
N LYS A 80 -10.98 20.36 -11.63
CA LYS A 80 -10.22 19.62 -10.63
C LYS A 80 -8.81 19.59 -11.19
N VAL A 81 -7.93 20.34 -10.57
CA VAL A 81 -6.50 20.25 -10.86
C VAL A 81 -6.16 18.80 -10.60
N GLU A 82 -5.79 18.08 -11.64
CA GLU A 82 -5.41 16.68 -11.46
C GLU A 82 -4.28 16.65 -10.44
N ALA A 83 -4.31 15.68 -9.53
CA ALA A 83 -3.32 15.55 -8.48
C ALA A 83 -1.88 15.56 -9.00
N ARG A 84 -1.69 15.07 -10.22
CA ARG A 84 -0.44 15.10 -10.98
C ARG A 84 0.01 16.51 -11.33
N ASP A 85 -0.91 17.38 -11.76
CA ASP A 85 -0.62 18.77 -12.11
C ASP A 85 -0.32 19.61 -10.85
N ALA A 86 -1.08 19.38 -9.76
CA ALA A 86 -0.81 20.01 -8.47
C ALA A 86 0.57 19.64 -7.94
N PHE A 87 0.96 18.39 -8.15
CA PHE A 87 2.27 17.91 -7.75
C PHE A 87 3.41 18.47 -8.62
N ASN A 88 3.25 18.55 -9.93
CA ASN A 88 4.22 19.20 -10.83
C ASN A 88 4.37 20.69 -10.47
N SER A 89 3.28 21.35 -10.09
CA SER A 89 3.30 22.72 -9.56
C SER A 89 4.07 22.81 -8.25
N TYR A 90 3.91 21.83 -7.35
CA TYR A 90 4.68 21.73 -6.11
C TYR A 90 6.18 21.59 -6.38
N LEU A 91 6.57 20.73 -7.30
CA LEU A 91 7.98 20.55 -7.67
C LEU A 91 8.62 21.82 -8.25
N ARG A 92 7.84 22.57 -9.03
CA ARG A 92 8.32 23.81 -9.67
C ARG A 92 8.36 25.01 -8.73
N LYS A 93 7.29 25.21 -7.93
CA LYS A 93 7.07 26.45 -7.19
C LYS A 93 7.32 26.33 -5.67
N GLY A 94 7.37 25.08 -5.12
CA GLY A 94 7.36 24.83 -3.68
C GLY A 94 5.98 25.02 -3.04
N PHE A 95 5.77 24.43 -1.86
CA PHE A 95 4.48 24.41 -1.17
C PHE A 95 3.92 25.80 -0.88
N ASN A 96 4.78 26.76 -0.51
CA ASN A 96 4.38 28.10 -0.14
C ASN A 96 3.83 28.94 -1.29
N ASN A 97 4.17 28.59 -2.54
CA ASN A 97 3.80 29.32 -3.75
C ASN A 97 2.72 28.60 -4.57
N LEU A 98 2.06 27.58 -4.01
CA LEU A 98 0.94 26.90 -4.63
C LEU A 98 -0.36 27.72 -4.48
N ASN A 99 -1.23 27.63 -5.49
CA ASN A 99 -2.58 28.15 -5.42
C ASN A 99 -3.42 27.37 -4.40
N ALA A 100 -4.52 27.95 -3.90
CA ALA A 100 -5.40 27.30 -2.93
C ALA A 100 -5.98 25.98 -3.45
N GLU A 101 -6.27 25.89 -4.74
CA GLU A 101 -6.79 24.69 -5.40
C GLU A 101 -5.72 23.59 -5.50
N GLU A 102 -4.50 23.94 -5.85
CA GLU A 102 -3.35 23.03 -5.89
C GLU A 102 -3.00 22.51 -4.49
N ARG A 103 -3.08 23.36 -3.46
CA ARG A 103 -2.88 22.96 -2.05
C ARG A 103 -3.98 22.01 -1.57
N ASN A 104 -5.24 22.28 -1.93
CA ASN A 104 -6.35 21.41 -1.57
C ASN A 104 -6.23 20.05 -2.27
N ALA A 105 -5.87 20.02 -3.56
CA ALA A 105 -5.63 18.77 -4.28
C ALA A 105 -4.51 17.94 -3.64
N ILE A 106 -3.45 18.58 -3.16
CA ILE A 106 -2.35 17.90 -2.43
C ILE A 106 -2.79 17.49 -1.02
N SER A 107 -3.67 18.27 -0.35
CA SER A 107 -4.17 17.93 0.98
C SER A 107 -5.24 16.83 0.98
N GLU A 108 -6.06 16.74 -0.07
CA GLU A 108 -7.03 15.63 -0.26
C GLU A 108 -6.32 14.28 -0.45
N LEU A 109 -5.10 14.30 -0.97
CA LEU A 109 -4.23 13.14 -1.12
C LEU A 109 -3.55 12.71 0.20
N ARG A 110 -3.55 13.58 1.19
CA ARG A 110 -3.18 13.26 2.56
C ARG A 110 -4.39 12.61 3.22
N GLY A 111 -4.53 11.31 3.14
CA GLY A 111 -5.59 10.57 3.83
C GLY A 111 -5.85 11.11 5.24
N THR A 112 -7.08 11.06 5.69
CA THR A 112 -7.59 11.58 6.97
C THR A 112 -7.00 10.87 8.20
N ASP A 113 -5.73 10.56 8.21
CA ASP A 113 -5.05 10.06 9.40
C ASP A 113 -4.45 11.23 10.18
N THR A 114 -5.21 11.61 11.17
CA THR A 114 -4.88 12.55 12.22
C THR A 114 -3.70 12.03 13.05
N GLN A 115 -2.49 12.32 12.63
CA GLN A 115 -1.39 12.40 13.58
C GLN A 115 -0.73 13.77 13.46
N ILE A 116 -1.21 14.61 14.33
CA ILE A 116 -0.67 15.91 14.65
C ILE A 116 0.69 15.69 15.31
N THR A 117 1.75 15.91 14.59
CA THR A 117 2.99 16.34 15.19
C THR A 117 3.05 17.85 15.07
N THR A 118 2.53 18.52 16.09
CA THR A 118 2.78 19.91 16.38
C THR A 118 4.26 20.09 16.67
N THR A 119 5.06 20.26 15.65
CA THR A 119 6.32 21.00 15.70
C THR A 119 6.65 21.52 14.32
N ASP A 120 6.24 22.72 14.11
CA ASP A 120 6.42 23.57 12.94
C ASP A 120 7.87 24.07 12.81
N GLY A 121 8.84 23.22 13.06
CA GLY A 121 10.25 23.64 13.12
C GLY A 121 11.24 22.73 12.42
N LEU A 122 10.89 21.49 12.08
CA LEU A 122 11.79 20.54 11.43
C LEU A 122 11.02 19.77 10.35
N GLY A 123 10.67 20.46 9.28
CA GLY A 123 10.50 20.03 7.90
C GLY A 123 10.10 18.59 7.58
N GLY A 124 9.13 18.00 8.26
CA GLY A 124 8.52 16.74 7.86
C GLY A 124 7.49 16.93 6.76
N PHE A 125 7.87 17.39 5.57
CA PHE A 125 6.99 17.30 4.41
C PHE A 125 6.90 15.85 3.96
N LEU A 126 5.91 15.14 4.51
CA LEU A 126 5.44 13.87 3.96
C LEU A 126 4.97 14.12 2.53
N VAL A 127 5.60 13.45 1.60
CA VAL A 127 5.17 13.41 0.21
C VAL A 127 3.78 12.78 0.18
N PRO A 128 2.81 13.33 -0.57
CA PRO A 128 1.49 12.73 -0.72
C PRO A 128 1.61 11.27 -1.19
N GLU A 129 0.72 10.41 -0.70
CA GLU A 129 0.67 8.98 -1.04
C GLU A 129 0.66 8.71 -2.56
N LEU A 130 0.16 9.64 -3.35
CA LEU A 130 0.17 9.59 -4.81
C LEU A 130 1.60 9.53 -5.39
N TRP A 131 2.57 10.08 -4.72
CA TRP A 131 3.97 10.00 -5.12
C TRP A 131 4.61 8.69 -4.74
N ALA A 132 4.30 8.20 -3.58
CA ALA A 132 4.67 6.85 -3.21
C ALA A 132 4.06 5.85 -4.21
N SER A 133 2.82 6.08 -4.67
CA SER A 133 2.17 5.26 -5.69
C SER A 133 2.74 5.48 -7.10
N GLU A 134 3.17 6.69 -7.48
CA GLU A 134 3.75 6.98 -8.79
C GLU A 134 5.22 6.53 -8.87
N ILE A 135 6.00 6.66 -7.79
CA ILE A 135 7.31 6.01 -7.66
C ILE A 135 7.12 4.50 -7.68
N SER A 136 6.13 3.97 -6.97
CA SER A 136 5.77 2.56 -6.95
C SER A 136 5.23 2.06 -8.29
N ALA A 137 4.49 2.87 -9.05
CA ALA A 137 3.99 2.55 -10.40
C ALA A 137 5.07 2.71 -11.48
N THR A 138 6.04 3.62 -11.29
CA THR A 138 7.22 3.78 -12.14
C THR A 138 8.32 2.76 -11.77
N GLU A 139 8.10 1.93 -10.77
CA GLU A 139 8.87 0.71 -10.50
C GLU A 139 8.73 -0.30 -11.65
N LEU A 140 9.05 0.12 -12.87
CA LEU A 140 9.30 -0.77 -14.01
C LEU A 140 10.42 -1.77 -13.73
N PHE A 141 11.21 -1.53 -12.68
CA PHE A 141 12.19 -2.45 -12.11
C PHE A 141 11.90 -2.64 -10.62
N LYS A 142 10.82 -3.33 -10.30
CA LYS A 142 10.77 -4.00 -8.99
C LYS A 142 12.01 -4.85 -8.87
N SER A 143 12.67 -4.77 -7.74
CA SER A 143 13.72 -5.71 -7.36
C SER A 143 13.22 -7.12 -7.71
N ASP A 144 14.02 -7.91 -8.41
CA ASP A 144 13.59 -9.26 -8.86
C ASP A 144 13.17 -10.12 -7.69
N ILE A 145 13.75 -9.90 -6.52
CA ILE A 145 13.38 -10.56 -5.28
C ILE A 145 12.02 -10.08 -4.76
N GLU A 146 11.71 -8.77 -4.82
CA GLU A 146 10.41 -8.25 -4.38
C GLU A 146 9.23 -8.80 -5.19
N LYS A 147 9.46 -9.28 -6.42
CA LYS A 147 8.42 -9.92 -7.26
C LYS A 147 7.97 -11.26 -6.73
N VAL A 148 8.86 -12.00 -6.09
CA VAL A 148 8.64 -13.41 -5.69
C VAL A 148 8.52 -13.60 -4.19
N ALA A 149 9.08 -12.69 -3.38
CA ALA A 149 9.07 -12.71 -1.93
C ALA A 149 7.71 -12.37 -1.33
N THR A 150 7.54 -12.65 -0.03
CA THR A 150 6.38 -12.21 0.74
C THR A 150 6.68 -10.86 1.36
N ILE A 151 5.88 -9.83 1.03
CA ILE A 151 6.07 -8.47 1.53
C ILE A 151 5.10 -8.21 2.69
N ILE A 152 5.65 -7.80 3.84
CA ILE A 152 4.90 -7.33 5.00
C ILE A 152 5.07 -5.82 5.10
N GLN A 153 3.97 -5.09 4.97
CA GLN A 153 3.97 -3.64 5.11
C GLN A 153 3.48 -3.24 6.50
N THR A 154 4.23 -2.35 7.16
CA THR A 154 3.85 -1.75 8.44
C THR A 154 3.96 -0.23 8.36
N GLN A 155 3.11 0.48 9.11
CA GLN A 155 3.19 1.94 9.18
C GLN A 155 4.39 2.42 10.01
N GLY A 156 4.75 1.67 11.05
CA GLY A 156 5.87 1.98 11.94
C GLY A 156 7.13 1.19 11.59
N GLY A 157 8.30 1.78 11.87
CA GLY A 157 9.59 1.12 11.68
C GLY A 157 10.12 0.44 12.95
N ASN A 158 9.26 -0.04 13.82
CA ASN A 158 9.65 -0.81 14.99
C ASN A 158 10.11 -2.21 14.59
N LYS A 159 10.98 -2.79 15.41
CA LYS A 159 11.37 -4.19 15.28
C LYS A 159 10.15 -5.09 15.29
N PHE A 160 10.12 -6.02 14.36
CA PHE A 160 9.03 -6.98 14.21
C PHE A 160 9.61 -8.38 14.33
N ASN A 161 8.99 -9.20 15.16
CA ASN A 161 9.43 -10.57 15.41
C ASN A 161 8.41 -11.54 14.82
N LEU A 162 8.88 -12.42 13.94
CA LEU A 162 8.07 -13.48 13.36
C LEU A 162 8.47 -14.82 13.98
N PRO A 163 7.57 -15.50 14.71
CA PRO A 163 7.86 -16.85 15.20
C PRO A 163 7.87 -17.83 14.02
N ALA A 164 8.97 -18.54 13.84
CA ALA A 164 9.10 -19.62 12.88
C ALA A 164 9.17 -20.95 13.63
N ASN A 165 8.42 -21.94 13.15
CA ASN A 165 8.49 -23.31 13.65
C ASN A 165 8.91 -24.27 12.54
N ASN A 166 9.83 -25.15 12.83
CA ASN A 166 10.20 -26.25 11.94
C ASN A 166 9.93 -27.58 12.64
N ASP A 167 8.73 -28.10 12.46
CA ASP A 167 8.27 -29.38 13.03
C ASP A 167 8.29 -30.54 12.01
N THR A 168 9.04 -30.38 10.91
CA THR A 168 9.09 -31.38 9.83
C THR A 168 9.74 -32.72 10.24
N ALA A 169 10.46 -32.75 11.37
CA ALA A 169 11.11 -33.94 11.88
C ALA A 169 10.20 -34.80 12.78
N VAL A 170 9.09 -34.25 13.26
CA VAL A 170 8.14 -34.95 14.14
C VAL A 170 7.05 -35.61 13.31
N VAL A 171 6.95 -36.93 13.40
CA VAL A 171 5.99 -37.75 12.64
C VAL A 171 5.03 -38.41 13.61
N ALA A 172 3.76 -38.46 13.24
CA ALA A 172 2.76 -39.19 14.02
C ALA A 172 3.13 -40.68 14.13
N ALA A 173 3.06 -41.23 15.33
CA ALA A 173 3.30 -42.65 15.58
C ALA A 173 1.98 -43.37 15.86
N ILE A 174 1.94 -44.68 15.55
CA ILE A 174 0.81 -45.55 15.92
C ILE A 174 0.95 -45.88 17.40
N LEU A 175 -0.04 -45.45 18.21
CA LEU A 175 -0.08 -45.76 19.61
C LEU A 175 -0.67 -47.16 19.83
N GLY A 176 0.05 -48.02 20.49
CA GLY A 176 -0.46 -49.32 20.94
C GLY A 176 -1.35 -49.19 22.20
N GLU A 177 -2.34 -50.05 22.35
CA GLU A 177 -3.22 -50.06 23.53
C GLU A 177 -2.38 -50.23 24.83
N GLY A 178 -2.56 -49.28 25.75
CA GLY A 178 -1.84 -49.27 27.04
C GLY A 178 -0.41 -48.71 27.00
N THR A 179 0.06 -48.16 25.86
CA THR A 179 1.38 -47.54 25.74
C THR A 179 1.27 -46.00 25.98
N ALA A 180 2.16 -45.46 26.81
CA ALA A 180 2.24 -44.02 27.01
C ALA A 180 2.83 -43.31 25.77
N GLU A 181 2.20 -42.20 25.37
CA GLU A 181 2.69 -41.33 24.29
C GLU A 181 4.02 -40.66 24.69
N SER A 182 4.93 -40.50 23.71
CA SER A 182 6.12 -39.71 23.92
C SER A 182 5.82 -38.22 23.75
N VAL A 183 6.29 -37.40 24.68
CA VAL A 183 6.14 -35.93 24.57
C VAL A 183 7.20 -35.39 23.64
N SER A 184 6.78 -34.66 22.62
CA SER A 184 7.65 -33.90 21.72
C SER A 184 7.25 -32.43 21.76
N ASP A 185 8.11 -31.60 22.35
CA ASP A 185 7.87 -30.16 22.47
C ASP A 185 8.16 -29.46 21.14
N MET A 186 7.28 -28.52 20.76
CA MET A 186 7.50 -27.66 19.59
C MET A 186 8.54 -26.58 19.92
N THR A 187 9.58 -26.48 19.10
CA THR A 187 10.59 -25.41 19.21
C THR A 187 10.27 -24.26 18.28
N PHE A 188 10.12 -23.07 18.84
CA PHE A 188 9.91 -21.84 18.06
C PHE A 188 11.24 -21.09 17.94
N THR A 189 11.59 -20.78 16.70
CA THR A 189 12.69 -19.85 16.40
C THR A 189 12.09 -18.49 16.11
N ASN A 190 12.72 -17.44 16.62
CA ASN A 190 12.28 -16.08 16.40
C ASN A 190 13.13 -15.43 15.30
N VAL A 191 12.48 -14.99 14.22
CA VAL A 191 13.12 -14.24 13.14
C VAL A 191 12.83 -12.77 13.37
N GLU A 192 13.88 -12.00 13.64
CA GLU A 192 13.80 -10.55 13.92
C GLU A 192 13.98 -9.75 12.62
N PHE A 193 13.12 -8.76 12.42
CA PHE A 193 13.20 -7.79 11.33
C PHE A 193 13.45 -6.40 11.90
N ASP A 194 14.56 -5.76 11.49
CA ASP A 194 14.95 -4.41 11.88
C ASP A 194 15.16 -3.55 10.62
N PRO A 195 14.18 -2.74 10.19
CA PRO A 195 14.20 -2.10 8.89
C PRO A 195 15.31 -1.05 8.77
N TYR A 196 16.23 -1.29 7.85
CA TYR A 196 17.32 -0.40 7.49
C TYR A 196 16.83 0.72 6.56
N THR A 197 17.39 1.92 6.74
CA THR A 197 17.03 3.08 5.91
C THR A 197 17.94 3.16 4.68
N TYR A 198 17.36 3.01 3.51
CA TYR A 198 18.01 3.18 2.21
C TYR A 198 17.75 4.57 1.67
N SER A 199 18.79 5.20 1.14
CA SER A 199 18.75 6.53 0.55
C SER A 199 19.14 6.48 -0.93
N SER A 200 18.39 7.17 -1.79
CA SER A 200 18.69 7.29 -3.22
C SER A 200 19.91 8.14 -3.55
N LYS A 201 20.54 8.76 -2.56
CA LYS A 201 21.45 9.91 -2.67
C LYS A 201 20.74 11.13 -3.30
N ILE A 202 21.29 12.30 -3.07
CA ILE A 202 20.69 13.57 -3.52
C ILE A 202 20.89 13.72 -5.03
N VAL A 203 19.81 14.05 -5.73
CA VAL A 203 19.84 14.53 -7.13
C VAL A 203 19.65 16.04 -7.11
N LYS A 204 20.64 16.79 -7.62
CA LYS A 204 20.57 18.23 -7.75
C LYS A 204 20.06 18.61 -9.14
N VAL A 205 19.13 19.54 -9.19
CA VAL A 205 18.55 20.08 -10.43
C VAL A 205 18.59 21.60 -10.32
N SER A 206 19.06 22.29 -11.37
CA SER A 206 19.08 23.75 -11.36
C SER A 206 17.68 24.35 -11.39
N ARG A 207 17.48 25.48 -10.74
CA ARG A 207 16.18 26.20 -10.77
C ARG A 207 15.76 26.61 -12.18
N GLN A 208 16.70 26.98 -13.04
CA GLN A 208 16.43 27.30 -14.43
C GLN A 208 15.85 26.09 -15.15
N LEU A 209 16.47 24.91 -15.01
CA LEU A 209 15.95 23.68 -15.61
C LEU A 209 14.55 23.31 -15.10
N VAL A 210 14.27 23.56 -13.81
CA VAL A 210 12.94 23.31 -13.22
C VAL A 210 11.89 24.28 -13.78
N GLN A 211 12.28 25.53 -14.09
CA GLN A 211 11.36 26.56 -14.60
C GLN A 211 11.14 26.48 -16.10
N ASP A 212 12.19 26.23 -16.88
CA ASP A 212 12.19 26.29 -18.35
C ASP A 212 11.82 24.95 -19.00
N ASN A 213 11.64 23.91 -18.21
CA ASN A 213 11.45 22.57 -18.75
C ASN A 213 10.03 22.33 -19.28
N ALA A 214 9.94 21.86 -20.53
CA ALA A 214 8.73 21.41 -21.19
C ALA A 214 8.34 19.95 -20.82
N PHE A 215 9.23 19.22 -20.12
CA PHE A 215 9.01 17.83 -19.73
C PHE A 215 8.39 17.73 -18.34
N ASP A 216 7.77 16.58 -18.08
CA ASP A 216 7.41 16.18 -16.73
C ASP A 216 8.67 15.78 -15.93
N LEU A 217 9.38 16.81 -15.46
CA LEU A 217 10.61 16.64 -14.67
C LEU A 217 10.37 15.84 -13.39
N GLY A 218 9.14 15.92 -12.84
CA GLY A 218 8.75 15.22 -11.64
C GLY A 218 8.82 13.72 -11.81
N SER A 219 8.12 13.18 -12.81
CA SER A 219 8.12 11.75 -13.12
C SER A 219 9.52 11.25 -13.47
N PHE A 220 10.30 12.03 -14.20
CA PHE A 220 11.67 11.66 -14.55
C PHE A 220 12.57 11.53 -13.32
N VAL A 221 12.55 12.54 -12.43
CA VAL A 221 13.36 12.51 -11.19
C VAL A 221 12.89 11.38 -10.28
N ALA A 222 11.57 11.20 -10.14
CA ALA A 222 11.00 10.10 -9.36
C ALA A 222 11.48 8.74 -9.86
N GLY A 223 11.40 8.49 -11.17
CA GLY A 223 11.88 7.24 -11.78
C GLY A 223 13.37 6.99 -11.53
N GLN A 224 14.21 8.04 -11.64
CA GLN A 224 15.64 7.90 -11.37
C GLN A 224 15.95 7.61 -9.90
N LEU A 225 15.21 8.23 -8.97
CA LEU A 225 15.37 7.98 -7.54
C LEU A 225 14.92 6.57 -7.17
N ALA A 226 13.78 6.11 -7.72
CA ALA A 226 13.28 4.75 -7.56
C ALA A 226 14.29 3.70 -8.05
N ASN A 227 14.81 3.87 -9.27
CA ASN A 227 15.81 2.97 -9.84
C ASN A 227 17.11 2.88 -9.01
N ARG A 228 17.52 4.01 -8.40
CA ARG A 228 18.69 4.01 -7.51
C ARG A 228 18.43 3.25 -6.21
N LEU A 229 17.25 3.45 -5.60
CA LEU A 229 16.84 2.73 -4.40
C LEU A 229 16.76 1.24 -4.69
N ASN A 230 16.06 0.85 -5.76
CA ASN A 230 15.83 -0.55 -6.11
C ASN A 230 17.12 -1.31 -6.37
N ARG A 231 18.10 -0.71 -7.07
CA ARG A 231 19.41 -1.35 -7.30
C ARG A 231 20.15 -1.63 -5.99
N GLY A 232 20.18 -0.65 -5.06
CA GLY A 232 20.85 -0.84 -3.77
C GLY A 232 20.13 -1.85 -2.87
N ILE A 233 18.81 -1.82 -2.88
CA ILE A 233 17.97 -2.74 -2.12
C ILE A 233 18.10 -4.17 -2.67
N ASN A 234 18.00 -4.36 -3.99
CA ASN A 234 18.09 -5.69 -4.59
C ASN A 234 19.42 -6.39 -4.29
N ALA A 235 20.53 -5.66 -4.37
CA ALA A 235 21.84 -6.21 -4.05
C ALA A 235 21.91 -6.75 -2.61
N HIS A 236 21.40 -5.99 -1.63
CA HIS A 236 21.40 -6.42 -0.25
C HIS A 236 20.36 -7.50 0.07
N LEU A 237 19.17 -7.46 -0.52
CA LEU A 237 18.18 -8.53 -0.39
C LEU A 237 18.65 -9.83 -1.06
N THR A 238 19.57 -9.76 -2.03
CA THR A 238 20.16 -10.95 -2.69
C THR A 238 21.29 -11.54 -1.86
N THR A 239 22.32 -10.76 -1.52
CA THR A 239 23.58 -11.23 -0.98
C THR A 239 23.96 -10.66 0.38
N GLY A 240 23.07 -9.91 1.01
CA GLY A 240 23.33 -9.30 2.32
C GLY A 240 23.67 -10.33 3.41
N ASP A 241 24.56 -9.96 4.34
CA ASP A 241 25.12 -10.85 5.35
C ASP A 241 24.46 -10.73 6.74
N ASN A 242 23.36 -9.98 6.85
CA ASN A 242 22.67 -9.70 8.12
C ASN A 242 23.52 -8.91 9.14
N SER A 243 24.55 -8.20 8.67
CA SER A 243 25.41 -7.36 9.52
C SER A 243 25.30 -5.90 9.06
N GLY A 244 24.45 -5.11 9.74
CA GLY A 244 24.18 -3.73 9.32
C GLY A 244 23.41 -3.57 8.00
N LYS A 245 22.86 -4.65 7.45
CA LYS A 245 22.07 -4.74 6.23
C LYS A 245 21.17 -5.98 6.29
N PRO A 246 20.10 -6.07 5.47
CA PRO A 246 19.21 -7.23 5.42
C PRO A 246 19.94 -8.53 5.18
N GLN A 247 19.35 -9.63 5.63
CA GLN A 247 19.79 -10.96 5.20
C GLN A 247 19.35 -11.21 3.76
N GLY A 248 20.32 -11.48 2.89
CA GLY A 248 20.05 -11.82 1.50
C GLY A 248 19.48 -13.24 1.36
N VAL A 249 18.64 -13.46 0.35
CA VAL A 249 18.05 -14.78 0.07
C VAL A 249 19.12 -15.84 -0.19
N VAL A 250 20.21 -15.47 -0.86
CA VAL A 250 21.35 -16.38 -1.15
C VAL A 250 22.11 -16.71 0.12
N THR A 251 22.28 -15.73 1.02
CA THR A 251 23.02 -15.92 2.29
C THR A 251 22.20 -16.74 3.28
N GLY A 252 20.88 -16.50 3.36
CA GLY A 252 19.96 -17.22 4.25
C GLY A 252 19.58 -18.62 3.73
N SER A 253 19.90 -18.97 2.47
CA SER A 253 19.62 -20.30 1.92
C SER A 253 20.55 -21.38 2.49
N THR A 254 20.07 -22.62 2.55
CA THR A 254 20.86 -23.78 2.98
C THR A 254 21.52 -24.48 1.80
N LEU A 255 22.61 -25.22 2.05
CA LEU A 255 23.29 -26.01 1.01
C LEU A 255 22.35 -27.11 0.49
N GLY A 256 22.13 -27.15 -0.82
CA GLY A 256 21.40 -28.19 -1.50
C GLY A 256 22.32 -29.16 -2.22
N LYS A 257 23.26 -28.64 -3.01
CA LYS A 257 24.22 -29.42 -3.78
C LYS A 257 25.53 -28.64 -3.96
N THR A 258 26.64 -29.35 -3.92
CA THR A 258 27.95 -28.85 -4.38
C THR A 258 28.17 -29.37 -5.81
N ALA A 259 28.47 -28.47 -6.74
CA ALA A 259 28.78 -28.79 -8.11
C ALA A 259 30.13 -29.54 -8.18
N ALA A 260 30.30 -30.41 -9.15
CA ALA A 260 31.55 -31.12 -9.36
C ALA A 260 32.63 -30.23 -10.02
N SER A 261 32.20 -29.17 -10.71
CA SER A 261 33.08 -28.25 -11.43
C SER A 261 32.99 -26.84 -10.87
N ALA A 262 34.12 -26.14 -10.85
CA ALA A 262 34.17 -24.72 -10.47
C ALA A 262 33.59 -23.78 -11.56
N THR A 263 33.52 -24.23 -12.81
CA THR A 263 33.22 -23.37 -13.97
C THR A 263 32.06 -23.83 -14.82
N ALA A 264 31.42 -24.94 -14.45
CA ALA A 264 30.31 -25.50 -15.18
C ALA A 264 29.25 -26.07 -14.23
N VAL A 265 28.00 -26.06 -14.67
CA VAL A 265 26.86 -26.69 -14.00
C VAL A 265 26.28 -27.74 -14.94
N THR A 266 25.90 -28.90 -14.42
CA THR A 266 25.27 -29.98 -15.19
C THR A 266 23.77 -30.04 -14.92
N ILE A 267 23.03 -30.65 -15.86
CA ILE A 267 21.58 -30.89 -15.71
C ILE A 267 21.31 -31.78 -14.47
N ALA A 268 22.16 -32.79 -14.23
CA ALA A 268 22.03 -33.69 -13.08
C ALA A 268 22.14 -32.90 -11.74
N GLU A 269 23.07 -31.96 -11.64
CA GLU A 269 23.25 -31.13 -10.43
C GLU A 269 22.06 -30.20 -10.18
N LEU A 270 21.43 -29.65 -11.23
CA LEU A 270 20.22 -28.87 -11.12
C LEU A 270 19.04 -29.73 -10.65
N LEU A 271 18.90 -30.94 -11.13
CA LEU A 271 17.92 -31.90 -10.65
C LEU A 271 18.18 -32.28 -9.18
N ASP A 272 19.44 -32.58 -8.84
CA ASP A 272 19.84 -32.87 -7.45
C ASP A 272 19.49 -31.70 -6.52
N LEU A 273 19.75 -30.46 -6.94
CA LEU A 273 19.34 -29.27 -6.19
C LEU A 273 17.83 -29.24 -6.00
N MET A 274 17.06 -29.43 -7.08
CA MET A 274 15.59 -29.38 -7.02
C MET A 274 15.05 -30.47 -6.08
N TYR A 275 15.57 -31.69 -6.15
CA TYR A 275 15.12 -32.80 -5.32
C TYR A 275 15.69 -32.76 -3.89
N SER A 276 16.71 -31.97 -3.62
CA SER A 276 17.19 -31.74 -2.24
C SER A 276 16.19 -30.97 -1.38
N VAL A 277 15.30 -30.16 -2.00
CA VAL A 277 14.24 -29.40 -1.30
C VAL A 277 13.09 -30.35 -0.98
N ASP A 278 12.53 -30.24 0.23
CA ASP A 278 11.36 -31.02 0.65
C ASP A 278 10.19 -30.89 -0.32
N VAL A 279 9.42 -31.98 -0.46
CA VAL A 279 8.29 -32.09 -1.40
C VAL A 279 7.27 -30.97 -1.15
N SER A 280 7.03 -30.60 0.10
CA SER A 280 6.07 -29.57 0.50
C SER A 280 6.45 -28.21 -0.07
N TYR A 281 7.74 -27.82 0.01
CA TYR A 281 8.25 -26.57 -0.54
C TYR A 281 8.49 -26.63 -2.04
N ARG A 282 8.97 -27.78 -2.55
CA ARG A 282 9.20 -27.98 -3.98
C ARG A 282 7.92 -27.85 -4.81
N ASN A 283 6.77 -28.29 -4.27
CA ASN A 283 5.48 -28.22 -4.94
C ASN A 283 4.67 -26.97 -4.59
N ALA A 284 5.19 -26.09 -3.72
CA ALA A 284 4.55 -24.83 -3.41
C ALA A 284 4.41 -23.95 -4.66
N ALA A 285 3.41 -23.10 -4.68
CA ALA A 285 3.16 -22.14 -5.78
C ALA A 285 4.28 -21.08 -5.93
N GLY A 286 5.09 -20.87 -4.87
CA GLY A 286 6.24 -19.98 -4.87
C GLY A 286 7.56 -20.67 -5.24
N ALA A 287 7.55 -21.97 -5.56
CA ALA A 287 8.76 -22.71 -5.89
C ALA A 287 9.34 -22.26 -7.25
N ALA A 288 10.54 -21.69 -7.23
CA ALA A 288 11.18 -21.10 -8.38
C ALA A 288 12.71 -21.26 -8.33
N PHE A 289 13.32 -21.20 -9.50
CA PHE A 289 14.75 -21.01 -9.64
C PHE A 289 15.10 -19.55 -9.69
N MET A 290 16.27 -19.17 -9.14
CA MET A 290 16.83 -17.84 -9.32
C MET A 290 18.33 -17.95 -9.58
N MET A 291 18.81 -17.17 -10.55
CA MET A 291 20.20 -17.12 -10.99
C MET A 291 20.47 -15.85 -11.77
N ASN A 292 21.73 -15.56 -12.08
CA ASN A 292 22.04 -14.42 -12.95
C ASN A 292 21.89 -14.76 -14.44
N SER A 293 21.88 -13.76 -15.32
CA SER A 293 21.69 -13.95 -16.77
C SER A 293 22.80 -14.78 -17.43
N ALA A 294 24.05 -14.65 -16.96
CA ALA A 294 25.17 -15.41 -17.49
C ALA A 294 25.02 -16.91 -17.15
N THR A 295 24.63 -17.25 -15.93
CA THR A 295 24.33 -18.62 -15.51
C THR A 295 23.14 -19.20 -16.27
N PHE A 296 22.07 -18.41 -16.41
CA PHE A 296 20.88 -18.80 -17.16
C PHE A 296 21.22 -19.11 -18.64
N ALA A 297 22.02 -18.26 -19.29
CA ALA A 297 22.48 -18.46 -20.65
C ALA A 297 23.36 -19.74 -20.78
N ALA A 298 24.20 -20.04 -19.77
CA ALA A 298 24.99 -21.26 -19.73
C ALA A 298 24.11 -22.52 -19.64
N ILE A 299 23.09 -22.47 -18.75
CA ILE A 299 22.14 -23.58 -18.56
C ILE A 299 21.30 -23.83 -19.84
N THR A 300 20.84 -22.76 -20.48
CA THR A 300 20.05 -22.85 -21.71
C THR A 300 20.85 -23.57 -22.82
N LYS A 301 22.17 -23.33 -22.89
CA LYS A 301 23.05 -23.96 -23.86
C LYS A 301 23.27 -25.45 -23.59
N LEU A 302 23.06 -25.96 -22.38
CA LEU A 302 23.23 -27.38 -22.05
C LEU A 302 22.27 -28.31 -22.82
N GLY A 303 21.10 -27.79 -23.23
CA GLY A 303 20.11 -28.49 -24.02
C GLY A 303 20.44 -28.58 -25.50
N PHE A 304 21.42 -27.80 -26.00
CA PHE A 304 21.80 -27.75 -27.41
C PHE A 304 23.15 -28.40 -27.61
N GLY A 305 23.24 -29.45 -28.41
CA GLY A 305 24.52 -30.07 -28.81
C GLY A 305 24.74 -31.53 -28.38
N SER A 306 23.73 -32.19 -27.87
CA SER A 306 23.73 -33.62 -27.59
C SER A 306 22.75 -34.34 -28.53
N SER A 307 22.99 -35.63 -28.86
CA SER A 307 22.18 -36.41 -29.81
C SER A 307 20.68 -36.55 -29.45
N ASN A 308 20.26 -36.02 -28.32
CA ASN A 308 18.87 -35.88 -27.89
C ASN A 308 18.62 -34.43 -27.50
N ASP A 309 18.36 -33.58 -28.47
CA ASP A 309 18.10 -32.15 -28.30
C ASP A 309 16.71 -31.89 -27.66
N PHE A 310 16.59 -32.08 -26.35
CA PHE A 310 15.47 -31.60 -25.61
C PHE A 310 15.86 -30.26 -24.93
N PRO A 311 15.14 -29.18 -25.17
CA PRO A 311 15.40 -27.94 -24.49
C PRO A 311 15.15 -28.12 -22.98
N VAL A 312 16.17 -27.89 -22.17
CA VAL A 312 16.08 -27.93 -20.70
C VAL A 312 15.27 -26.80 -20.18
N VAL A 313 15.36 -25.65 -20.86
CA VAL A 313 14.57 -24.42 -20.59
C VAL A 313 13.47 -24.34 -21.63
N ILE A 314 12.24 -24.23 -21.16
CA ILE A 314 11.07 -24.00 -22.02
C ILE A 314 10.79 -22.48 -21.97
N PRO A 315 11.00 -21.76 -23.09
CA PRO A 315 10.70 -20.35 -23.14
C PRO A 315 9.20 -20.12 -22.98
N SER A 316 8.83 -19.07 -22.23
CA SER A 316 7.44 -18.68 -22.11
C SER A 316 6.97 -18.03 -23.41
N MET A 317 5.82 -18.46 -23.93
CA MET A 317 5.17 -17.82 -25.07
C MET A 317 4.29 -16.63 -24.66
N GLU A 318 4.06 -16.45 -23.39
CA GLU A 318 3.26 -15.36 -22.84
C GLU A 318 4.18 -14.19 -22.47
N ALA A 319 3.87 -12.98 -22.97
CA ALA A 319 4.66 -11.80 -22.72
C ALA A 319 4.67 -11.47 -21.22
N GLY A 320 5.87 -11.43 -20.62
CA GLY A 320 6.06 -11.13 -19.20
C GLY A 320 5.98 -12.33 -18.25
N ALA A 321 5.66 -13.52 -18.73
CA ALA A 321 5.77 -14.73 -17.91
C ALA A 321 7.21 -15.25 -17.88
N PRO A 322 7.69 -15.77 -16.73
CA PRO A 322 9.04 -16.32 -16.62
C PRO A 322 9.20 -17.59 -17.43
N ASP A 323 10.42 -17.82 -17.94
CA ASP A 323 10.79 -19.08 -18.57
C ASP A 323 10.74 -20.23 -17.56
N LEU A 324 10.54 -21.44 -18.05
CA LEU A 324 10.39 -22.62 -17.20
C LEU A 324 11.63 -23.53 -17.31
N LEU A 325 12.20 -23.86 -16.15
CA LEU A 325 13.24 -24.91 -16.00
C LEU A 325 12.65 -26.09 -15.23
N PHE A 326 12.59 -27.25 -15.83
CA PHE A 326 11.94 -28.46 -15.28
C PHE A 326 10.47 -28.19 -14.82
N GLY A 327 9.74 -27.31 -15.53
CA GLY A 327 8.36 -26.97 -15.19
C GLY A 327 8.23 -25.98 -14.02
N LYS A 328 9.33 -25.39 -13.54
CA LYS A 328 9.35 -24.37 -12.51
C LYS A 328 9.82 -23.03 -13.10
N PRO A 329 9.24 -21.90 -12.66
CA PRO A 329 9.62 -20.60 -13.17
C PRO A 329 11.06 -20.24 -12.80
N VAL A 330 11.73 -19.52 -13.70
CA VAL A 330 13.09 -19.00 -13.50
C VAL A 330 13.03 -17.49 -13.43
N TYR A 331 13.59 -16.94 -12.36
CA TYR A 331 13.76 -15.50 -12.20
C TYR A 331 15.23 -15.15 -12.35
N VAL A 332 15.51 -14.19 -13.22
CA VAL A 332 16.87 -13.71 -13.45
C VAL A 332 17.16 -12.56 -12.50
N ASN A 333 18.24 -12.66 -11.72
CA ASN A 333 18.69 -11.66 -10.79
C ASN A 333 20.17 -11.41 -10.96
N GLU A 334 20.53 -10.22 -11.47
CA GLU A 334 21.90 -9.86 -11.81
C GLU A 334 22.81 -9.68 -10.59
N ASP A 335 22.25 -9.48 -9.40
CA ASP A 335 23.01 -9.35 -8.16
C ASP A 335 23.45 -10.71 -7.59
N MET A 336 23.06 -11.82 -8.20
CA MET A 336 23.58 -13.13 -7.87
C MET A 336 24.95 -13.38 -8.50
N ALA A 337 25.78 -14.13 -7.79
CA ALA A 337 27.07 -14.54 -8.32
C ALA A 337 26.92 -15.44 -9.55
N GLY A 338 27.83 -15.31 -10.51
CA GLY A 338 27.94 -16.23 -11.65
C GLY A 338 28.55 -17.57 -11.26
N ILE A 339 28.78 -18.41 -12.26
CA ILE A 339 29.48 -19.69 -12.08
C ILE A 339 30.96 -19.41 -11.85
N ALA A 340 31.41 -19.51 -10.59
CA ALA A 340 32.79 -19.34 -10.18
C ALA A 340 33.05 -20.13 -8.88
N THR A 341 34.30 -20.50 -8.64
CA THR A 341 34.72 -21.31 -7.49
C THR A 341 34.20 -20.74 -6.17
N GLY A 342 33.54 -21.57 -5.37
CA GLY A 342 32.99 -21.20 -4.06
C GLY A 342 31.76 -20.33 -4.08
N GLU A 343 31.26 -19.93 -5.26
CA GLU A 343 30.12 -19.06 -5.41
C GLU A 343 28.79 -19.81 -5.46
N LYS A 344 27.74 -19.19 -4.92
CA LYS A 344 26.38 -19.70 -4.94
C LYS A 344 25.68 -19.23 -6.22
N SER A 345 25.79 -19.99 -7.30
CA SER A 345 25.36 -19.58 -8.63
C SER A 345 23.87 -19.77 -8.91
N VAL A 346 23.22 -20.72 -8.25
CA VAL A 346 21.80 -21.03 -8.43
C VAL A 346 21.15 -21.28 -7.08
N ILE A 347 19.96 -20.74 -6.89
CA ILE A 347 19.09 -21.09 -5.75
C ILE A 347 17.77 -21.66 -6.29
N PHE A 348 17.20 -22.60 -5.53
CA PHE A 348 15.89 -23.18 -5.78
C PHE A 348 15.13 -23.37 -4.47
N GLY A 349 13.86 -23.10 -4.50
CA GLY A 349 12.96 -23.32 -3.36
C GLY A 349 11.73 -22.45 -3.40
N ASP A 350 10.96 -22.48 -2.32
CA ASP A 350 9.80 -21.62 -2.15
C ASP A 350 10.22 -20.19 -1.77
N MET A 351 10.29 -19.31 -2.77
CA MET A 351 10.72 -17.92 -2.59
C MET A 351 9.76 -17.11 -1.69
N LYS A 352 8.52 -17.58 -1.45
CA LYS A 352 7.60 -16.96 -0.51
C LYS A 352 8.02 -17.11 0.94
N GLN A 353 8.96 -17.99 1.26
CA GLN A 353 9.57 -18.12 2.59
C GLN A 353 10.65 -17.05 2.86
N TYR A 354 10.99 -16.24 1.86
CA TYR A 354 11.73 -15.02 2.04
C TYR A 354 10.75 -13.87 2.31
N TYR A 355 10.85 -13.31 3.50
CA TYR A 355 9.97 -12.22 3.94
C TYR A 355 10.70 -10.89 3.87
N ILE A 356 10.01 -9.90 3.34
CA ILE A 356 10.51 -8.53 3.22
C ILE A 356 9.61 -7.64 4.08
N HIS A 357 10.18 -7.00 5.09
CA HIS A 357 9.50 -6.04 5.92
C HIS A 357 9.73 -4.64 5.37
N GLN A 358 8.66 -3.96 4.95
CA GLN A 358 8.66 -2.57 4.52
C GLN A 358 7.99 -1.71 5.58
N ALA A 359 8.75 -0.76 6.15
CA ALA A 359 8.25 0.16 7.15
C ALA A 359 7.91 1.51 6.51
N GLY A 360 6.63 1.80 6.40
CA GLY A 360 6.11 2.97 5.69
C GLY A 360 6.31 2.86 4.16
N GLY A 361 5.98 3.94 3.46
CA GLY A 361 6.20 4.07 2.02
C GLY A 361 7.57 4.70 1.69
N VAL A 362 7.82 4.88 0.40
CA VAL A 362 8.93 5.70 -0.08
C VAL A 362 8.67 7.16 0.31
N GLN A 363 9.64 7.81 0.93
CA GLN A 363 9.55 9.21 1.31
C GLN A 363 10.50 10.03 0.44
N LEU A 364 10.00 11.15 -0.09
CA LEU A 364 10.78 12.09 -0.89
C LEU A 364 10.94 13.40 -0.14
N LEU A 365 12.17 13.87 -0.05
CA LEU A 365 12.53 15.17 0.49
C LEU A 365 12.97 16.10 -0.63
N ARG A 366 12.41 17.31 -0.65
CA ARG A 366 12.86 18.42 -1.47
C ARG A 366 13.69 19.37 -0.63
N LEU A 367 14.95 19.55 -0.99
CA LEU A 367 15.94 20.34 -0.28
C LEU A 367 16.18 21.64 -1.05
N GLU A 368 15.52 22.73 -0.66
CA GLU A 368 15.68 24.04 -1.28
C GLU A 368 16.74 24.89 -0.62
N GLU A 369 16.69 24.95 0.72
CA GLU A 369 17.55 25.83 1.51
C GLU A 369 19.01 25.42 1.45
N ARG A 370 19.28 24.10 1.42
CA ARG A 370 20.66 23.57 1.40
C ARG A 370 21.45 23.97 0.17
N TYR A 371 20.79 24.23 -0.95
CA TYR A 371 21.41 24.56 -2.25
C TYR A 371 20.92 25.89 -2.80
N ALA A 372 20.51 26.80 -1.90
CA ALA A 372 20.00 28.11 -2.29
C ALA A 372 21.11 28.99 -2.91
N ASP A 373 22.34 28.86 -2.41
CA ASP A 373 23.55 29.51 -2.91
C ASP A 373 23.93 29.08 -4.34
N GLU A 374 23.61 27.84 -4.70
CA GLU A 374 23.89 27.30 -6.04
C GLU A 374 22.72 27.43 -7.01
N LEU A 375 21.64 28.13 -6.63
CA LEU A 375 20.36 28.21 -7.37
C LEU A 375 19.86 26.84 -7.85
N SER A 376 19.97 25.85 -6.99
CA SER A 376 19.62 24.45 -7.25
C SER A 376 18.60 23.92 -6.25
N VAL A 377 17.87 22.88 -6.63
CA VAL A 377 16.97 22.13 -5.77
C VAL A 377 17.46 20.69 -5.67
N GLY A 378 17.61 20.19 -4.45
CA GLY A 378 17.97 18.79 -4.20
C GLY A 378 16.73 17.93 -3.98
N TYR A 379 16.71 16.72 -4.56
CA TYR A 379 15.69 15.70 -4.32
C TYR A 379 16.34 14.47 -3.72
N LEU A 380 15.76 13.96 -2.65
CA LEU A 380 16.24 12.79 -1.91
C LEU A 380 15.05 11.87 -1.63
N ALA A 381 15.13 10.62 -2.08
CA ALA A 381 14.17 9.60 -1.69
C ALA A 381 14.80 8.64 -0.68
N TYR A 382 14.00 8.15 0.27
CA TYR A 382 14.41 7.10 1.18
C TYR A 382 13.27 6.11 1.45
N LYS A 383 13.65 4.86 1.71
CA LYS A 383 12.76 3.74 1.99
C LYS A 383 13.35 2.94 3.15
N ARG A 384 12.51 2.45 4.05
CA ARG A 384 12.94 1.59 5.14
C ARG A 384 12.50 0.17 4.85
N ILE A 385 13.48 -0.74 4.78
CA ILE A 385 13.24 -2.12 4.38
C ILE A 385 14.20 -3.06 5.09
N ASP A 386 13.73 -4.26 5.38
CA ASP A 386 14.53 -5.39 5.84
C ASP A 386 14.08 -6.67 5.16
N GLY A 387 14.92 -7.69 5.13
CA GLY A 387 14.61 -8.98 4.53
C GLY A 387 15.28 -10.11 5.30
N ASN A 388 14.54 -11.20 5.47
CA ASN A 388 15.05 -12.38 6.16
C ASN A 388 14.40 -13.66 5.62
N VAL A 389 15.14 -14.78 5.63
CA VAL A 389 14.63 -16.11 5.33
C VAL A 389 13.99 -16.66 6.61
N VAL A 390 12.69 -16.91 6.60
CA VAL A 390 11.98 -17.47 7.76
C VAL A 390 12.26 -18.95 7.91
N GLN A 391 12.26 -19.69 6.78
CA GLN A 391 12.51 -21.12 6.78
C GLN A 391 13.68 -21.46 5.86
N GLY A 392 14.89 -21.59 6.42
CA GLY A 392 16.10 -21.85 5.65
C GLY A 392 16.09 -23.16 4.86
N SER A 393 15.36 -24.18 5.33
CA SER A 393 15.23 -25.46 4.62
C SER A 393 14.37 -25.39 3.34
N ALA A 394 13.55 -24.34 3.22
CA ALA A 394 12.66 -24.14 2.08
C ALA A 394 13.38 -23.59 0.83
N ILE A 395 14.55 -22.97 1.02
CA ILE A 395 15.35 -22.39 -0.06
C ILE A 395 16.77 -22.97 0.01
N LYS A 396 17.21 -23.59 -1.06
CA LYS A 396 18.54 -24.22 -1.14
C LYS A 396 19.35 -23.67 -2.30
N HIS A 397 20.67 -23.69 -2.13
CA HIS A 397 21.61 -23.20 -3.14
C HIS A 397 22.51 -24.30 -3.69
N LEU A 398 22.95 -24.09 -4.91
CA LEU A 398 24.06 -24.80 -5.56
C LEU A 398 25.33 -23.98 -5.33
N ILE A 399 26.34 -24.56 -4.70
CA ILE A 399 27.67 -23.97 -4.57
C ILE A 399 28.62 -24.59 -5.57
N GLN A 400 29.47 -23.79 -6.20
CA GLN A 400 30.50 -24.28 -7.11
C GLN A 400 31.67 -24.86 -6.32
N ALA A 401 32.35 -25.89 -6.88
CA ALA A 401 33.50 -26.55 -6.25
C ALA A 401 34.71 -25.61 -6.10
#